data_128a1908381d0ece321e7aad35ad5b64
#
_entry.id   128a1908381d0ece321e7aad35ad5b64
#
_cell.length_a   1.000
_cell.length_b   1.000
_cell.length_c   1.000
_cell.angle_alpha   90.00
_cell.angle_beta   90.00
_cell.angle_gamma   90.00
#
_symmetry.space_group_name_H-M   'P 1'
#
loop_
_entity.id
_entity.type
_entity.pdbx_description
1 polymer ?
#
loop_
_entity_poly.entity_id
_entity_poly.type
_entity_poly.pdbx_seq_one_letter_code
_entity_poly.pdbx_strand_id
1 'polypeptide(L)'
;MDARCGDLMQDSMEGSPYIQKQRALYLEKNEWLDAHYERIESHAFYREIFPVGSFERRGHFEDEKGNGIGISVHEASEGAEGADGAENGSERRGNGIGMKVKEKGEVHRFVINDEHEKLDELIGQEFAIMSPVSYFGKSRAGKNARYLYAITFDLDGVEMPQLRDTFHQMNRGFIPAATYVVNSGTGLHLYYVLESPVAMYPQNQKFLKELKYVLTRRIWNRFTSKIEEPQVQGVLQGFRVVGSGTKLGLDYPVVAYRYGKPVS
;
A
#
# COMPACT_ATOMS: atom_id res chain seq x y z
N MET A 1 -28.20 -22.95 12.53
CA MET A 1 -26.92 -23.48 12.98
C MET A 1 -25.90 -23.10 11.91
N ASP A 2 -24.95 -22.19 12.00
CA ASP A 2 -24.08 -21.79 13.06
C ASP A 2 -23.53 -20.35 12.84
N ALA A 3 -24.21 -19.35 13.39
CA ALA A 3 -23.64 -18.02 13.45
C ALA A 3 -22.82 -17.81 14.75
N ARG A 4 -22.82 -18.78 15.65
CA ARG A 4 -22.15 -18.68 16.96
C ARG A 4 -20.70 -19.19 16.98
N CYS A 5 -20.24 -19.88 15.93
CA CYS A 5 -18.87 -20.44 15.94
C CYS A 5 -17.81 -19.41 15.53
N GLY A 6 -18.18 -18.40 14.72
CA GLY A 6 -17.29 -17.33 14.31
C GLY A 6 -16.99 -16.35 15.44
N ASP A 7 -18.03 -15.93 16.17
CA ASP A 7 -17.89 -14.96 17.27
C ASP A 7 -17.11 -15.55 18.46
N LEU A 8 -17.28 -16.83 18.76
CA LEU A 8 -16.56 -17.49 19.85
C LEU A 8 -15.06 -17.70 19.56
N MET A 9 -14.65 -17.78 18.30
CA MET A 9 -13.23 -17.85 17.94
C MET A 9 -12.58 -16.47 17.95
N GLN A 10 -13.29 -15.41 17.58
CA GLN A 10 -12.79 -14.04 17.64
C GLN A 10 -12.63 -13.57 19.09
N ASP A 11 -13.63 -13.77 19.95
CA ASP A 11 -13.57 -13.45 21.39
C ASP A 11 -12.46 -14.22 22.13
N SER A 12 -12.22 -15.50 21.76
CA SER A 12 -11.12 -16.28 22.36
C SER A 12 -9.74 -15.83 21.93
N MET A 13 -9.59 -15.19 20.77
CA MET A 13 -8.32 -14.64 20.31
C MET A 13 -8.01 -13.28 20.93
N GLU A 14 -8.99 -12.41 21.16
CA GLU A 14 -8.77 -11.07 21.72
C GLU A 14 -8.18 -11.07 23.14
N GLY A 15 -8.49 -12.08 23.95
CA GLY A 15 -7.92 -12.28 25.30
C GLY A 15 -6.59 -13.05 25.35
N SER A 16 -6.09 -13.56 24.23
CA SER A 16 -4.88 -14.38 24.18
C SER A 16 -3.66 -13.60 24.70
N PRO A 17 -2.82 -14.18 25.60
CA PRO A 17 -1.57 -13.60 26.07
C PRO A 17 -0.65 -13.17 24.91
N TYR A 18 -0.69 -13.88 23.80
CA TYR A 18 0.05 -13.54 22.58
C TYR A 18 -0.42 -12.20 22.00
N ILE A 19 -1.73 -12.02 21.84
CA ILE A 19 -2.31 -10.77 21.30
C ILE A 19 -2.03 -9.59 22.23
N GLN A 20 -2.17 -9.79 23.54
CA GLN A 20 -1.83 -8.74 24.53
C GLN A 20 -0.37 -8.33 24.44
N LYS A 21 0.55 -9.30 24.30
CA LYS A 21 1.98 -9.02 24.06
C LYS A 21 2.20 -8.22 22.77
N GLN A 22 1.53 -8.59 21.67
CA GLN A 22 1.68 -7.90 20.40
C GLN A 22 1.10 -6.47 20.45
N ARG A 23 -0.01 -6.27 21.18
CA ARG A 23 -0.59 -4.93 21.42
C ARG A 23 0.39 -4.05 22.22
N ALA A 24 1.01 -4.58 23.28
CA ALA A 24 2.01 -3.85 24.03
C ALA A 24 3.24 -3.49 23.17
N LEU A 25 3.75 -4.41 22.37
CA LEU A 25 4.85 -4.16 21.43
C LEU A 25 4.48 -3.13 20.37
N TYR A 26 3.23 -3.12 19.88
CA TYR A 26 2.77 -2.11 18.93
C TYR A 26 2.83 -0.70 19.55
N LEU A 27 2.36 -0.56 20.79
CA LEU A 27 2.39 0.73 21.49
C LEU A 27 3.83 1.19 21.75
N GLU A 28 4.71 0.29 22.23
CA GLU A 28 6.12 0.58 22.44
C GLU A 28 6.83 1.02 21.14
N LYS A 29 6.54 0.36 20.02
CA LYS A 29 7.05 0.77 18.70
C LYS A 29 6.59 2.17 18.32
N ASN A 30 5.29 2.47 18.48
CA ASN A 30 4.79 3.80 18.18
C ASN A 30 5.38 4.88 19.08
N GLU A 31 5.48 4.64 20.39
CA GLU A 31 6.11 5.57 21.32
C GLU A 31 7.54 5.89 20.90
N TRP A 32 8.33 4.87 20.55
CA TRP A 32 9.69 5.08 20.07
C TRP A 32 9.72 5.83 18.73
N LEU A 33 8.84 5.49 17.80
CA LEU A 33 8.77 6.14 16.50
C LEU A 33 8.31 7.59 16.61
N ASP A 34 7.29 7.89 17.43
CA ASP A 34 6.78 9.24 17.69
C ASP A 34 7.87 10.14 18.35
N ALA A 35 8.77 9.56 19.17
CA ALA A 35 9.87 10.30 19.79
C ALA A 35 10.99 10.67 18.80
N HIS A 36 11.11 10.00 17.65
CA HIS A 36 12.25 10.15 16.74
C HIS A 36 11.86 10.65 15.35
N TYR A 37 10.61 10.46 14.92
CA TYR A 37 10.18 10.71 13.54
C TYR A 37 8.82 11.37 13.48
N GLU A 38 8.59 12.12 12.41
CA GLU A 38 7.32 12.76 12.12
C GLU A 38 6.27 11.73 11.74
N ARG A 39 5.17 11.67 12.50
CA ARG A 39 3.99 10.88 12.12
C ARG A 39 3.27 11.58 10.98
N ILE A 40 2.94 10.82 9.93
CA ILE A 40 2.26 11.34 8.74
C ILE A 40 0.81 10.90 8.73
N GLU A 41 -0.08 11.83 8.50
CA GLU A 41 -1.51 11.60 8.33
C GLU A 41 -1.81 10.77 7.07
N SER A 42 -2.87 9.97 7.12
CA SER A 42 -3.18 9.02 6.04
C SER A 42 -3.33 9.69 4.68
N HIS A 43 -4.07 10.80 4.59
CA HIS A 43 -4.25 11.52 3.32
C HIS A 43 -2.94 12.13 2.83
N ALA A 44 -2.15 12.73 3.72
CA ALA A 44 -0.84 13.29 3.38
C ALA A 44 0.09 12.20 2.86
N PHE A 45 0.14 11.03 3.53
CA PHE A 45 0.93 9.88 3.11
C PHE A 45 0.57 9.43 1.68
N TYR A 46 -0.73 9.25 1.37
CA TYR A 46 -1.14 8.83 0.04
C TYR A 46 -0.97 9.93 -1.00
N ARG A 47 -1.10 11.22 -0.62
CA ARG A 47 -0.86 12.33 -1.53
C ARG A 47 0.63 12.48 -1.89
N GLU A 48 1.53 12.05 -1.04
CA GLU A 48 2.96 12.02 -1.34
C GLU A 48 3.37 10.82 -2.21
N ILE A 49 2.74 9.65 -2.00
CA ILE A 49 2.95 8.49 -2.89
C ILE A 49 2.32 8.77 -4.27
N PHE A 50 1.12 9.34 -4.31
CA PHE A 50 0.36 9.65 -5.50
C PHE A 50 0.11 11.17 -5.58
N PRO A 51 1.11 11.96 -6.02
CA PRO A 51 0.93 13.40 -6.20
C PRO A 51 -0.23 13.73 -7.15
N VAL A 52 -0.70 14.97 -7.10
CA VAL A 52 -1.74 15.46 -8.03
C VAL A 52 -1.31 15.18 -9.47
N GLY A 53 -2.21 14.60 -10.25
CA GLY A 53 -1.96 14.18 -11.61
C GLY A 53 -1.40 12.75 -11.74
N SER A 54 -1.24 11.99 -10.63
CA SER A 54 -0.84 10.58 -10.66
C SER A 54 -1.92 9.65 -11.19
N PHE A 55 -3.18 9.99 -10.94
CA PHE A 55 -4.33 9.23 -11.40
C PHE A 55 -5.13 9.99 -12.45
N GLU A 56 -6.04 9.28 -13.10
CA GLU A 56 -7.02 9.89 -13.97
C GLU A 56 -8.02 10.71 -13.14
N ARG A 57 -8.45 11.85 -13.66
CA ARG A 57 -9.52 12.63 -13.05
C ARG A 57 -10.84 11.91 -13.22
N ARG A 58 -11.79 12.18 -12.32
CA ARG A 58 -13.14 11.65 -12.39
C ARG A 58 -13.82 12.14 -13.68
N GLY A 59 -14.04 11.24 -14.63
CA GLY A 59 -15.00 11.47 -15.71
C GLY A 59 -16.42 11.29 -15.15
N HIS A 60 -17.31 12.23 -15.37
CA HIS A 60 -18.72 12.06 -15.08
C HIS A 60 -19.31 11.06 -16.11
N PHE A 61 -19.37 9.81 -15.74
CA PHE A 61 -20.20 8.83 -16.41
C PHE A 61 -21.22 8.32 -15.41
N GLU A 62 -22.48 8.69 -15.64
CA GLU A 62 -23.61 7.96 -15.12
C GLU A 62 -23.85 6.77 -16.06
N ASP A 63 -23.85 5.55 -15.52
CA ASP A 63 -24.39 4.43 -16.27
C ASP A 63 -25.91 4.65 -16.45
N GLU A 64 -26.53 3.93 -17.41
CA GLU A 64 -27.97 4.01 -17.68
C GLU A 64 -28.85 3.67 -16.44
N LYS A 65 -28.24 3.35 -15.30
CA LYS A 65 -28.89 3.02 -14.01
C LYS A 65 -28.60 4.04 -12.90
N GLY A 66 -27.96 5.18 -13.22
CA GLY A 66 -27.67 6.24 -12.22
C GLY A 66 -26.57 5.89 -11.21
N ASN A 67 -25.82 4.80 -11.42
CA ASN A 67 -24.67 4.48 -10.60
C ASN A 67 -23.44 5.21 -11.13
N GLY A 68 -23.01 6.26 -10.46
CA GLY A 68 -21.79 6.99 -10.81
C GLY A 68 -20.58 6.07 -10.83
N ILE A 69 -20.21 5.58 -12.01
CA ILE A 69 -18.95 4.87 -12.24
C ILE A 69 -17.93 5.91 -12.67
N GLY A 70 -17.10 6.40 -11.74
CA GLY A 70 -15.97 7.25 -12.09
C GLY A 70 -14.96 6.46 -12.94
N ILE A 71 -15.16 6.46 -14.25
CA ILE A 71 -14.20 6.01 -15.23
C ILE A 71 -13.91 7.21 -16.11
N SER A 72 -12.67 7.69 -16.15
CA SER A 72 -12.24 8.53 -17.25
C SER A 72 -12.20 7.66 -18.50
N VAL A 73 -13.25 7.72 -19.30
CA VAL A 73 -13.23 7.17 -20.65
C VAL A 73 -12.90 8.32 -21.59
N HIS A 74 -11.68 8.35 -22.08
CA HIS A 74 -11.48 8.96 -23.38
C HIS A 74 -12.17 8.02 -24.38
N GLU A 75 -13.31 8.45 -24.91
CA GLU A 75 -13.94 7.81 -26.04
C GLU A 75 -12.88 7.64 -27.13
N ALA A 76 -12.60 6.38 -27.45
CA ALA A 76 -12.04 6.08 -28.74
C ALA A 76 -13.16 6.42 -29.74
N SER A 77 -13.07 7.60 -30.35
CA SER A 77 -13.84 7.89 -31.55
C SER A 77 -13.37 6.90 -32.62
N GLU A 78 -14.15 5.86 -32.85
CA GLU A 78 -14.06 5.09 -34.07
C GLU A 78 -14.46 6.03 -35.23
N GLY A 79 -13.48 6.34 -36.07
CA GLY A 79 -13.73 7.01 -37.33
C GLY A 79 -13.07 8.37 -37.52
N ALA A 80 -11.76 8.39 -37.72
CA ALA A 80 -11.10 9.37 -38.59
C ALA A 80 -9.78 8.79 -39.07
N GLU A 81 -9.77 8.28 -40.27
CA GLU A 81 -8.56 8.09 -41.04
C GLU A 81 -7.98 9.49 -41.38
N GLY A 82 -6.70 9.67 -41.07
CA GLY A 82 -5.85 10.65 -41.71
C GLY A 82 -5.79 12.03 -41.09
N ALA A 83 -4.79 12.27 -40.23
CA ALA A 83 -3.98 13.49 -40.26
C ALA A 83 -2.72 13.29 -39.40
N ASP A 84 -1.56 13.36 -40.03
CA ASP A 84 -0.26 13.56 -39.36
C ASP A 84 -0.34 14.81 -38.46
N GLY A 85 -0.11 14.59 -37.19
CA GLY A 85 -0.03 15.65 -36.20
C GLY A 85 0.50 15.07 -34.89
N ALA A 86 1.82 15.16 -34.70
CA ALA A 86 2.47 14.86 -33.43
C ALA A 86 1.96 15.87 -32.38
N GLU A 87 0.96 15.49 -31.60
CA GLU A 87 0.58 16.19 -30.36
C GLU A 87 0.31 15.19 -29.25
N ASN A 88 1.21 15.25 -28.26
CA ASN A 88 1.03 14.87 -26.85
C ASN A 88 0.03 13.75 -26.59
N GLY A 89 0.49 12.50 -26.75
CA GLY A 89 -0.14 11.36 -26.15
C GLY A 89 -0.15 11.55 -24.62
N SER A 90 -1.26 12.02 -24.07
CA SER A 90 -1.45 12.00 -22.63
C SER A 90 -1.35 10.55 -22.19
N GLU A 91 -0.22 10.19 -21.60
CA GLU A 91 0.00 8.85 -21.08
C GLU A 91 -1.15 8.53 -20.11
N ARG A 92 -1.93 7.51 -20.42
CA ARG A 92 -3.06 7.08 -19.59
C ARG A 92 -2.53 6.64 -18.24
N ARG A 93 -2.72 7.45 -17.22
CA ARG A 93 -2.12 7.28 -15.88
C ARG A 93 -2.77 6.16 -15.07
N GLY A 94 -4.02 5.84 -15.35
CA GLY A 94 -4.79 4.82 -14.63
C GLY A 94 -5.29 5.31 -13.27
N ASN A 95 -5.72 4.38 -12.41
CA ASN A 95 -6.33 4.67 -11.11
C ASN A 95 -5.71 3.82 -10.01
N GLY A 96 -5.74 4.30 -8.78
CA GLY A 96 -5.48 3.47 -7.61
C GLY A 96 -6.61 2.47 -7.37
N ILE A 97 -6.30 1.29 -6.83
CA ILE A 97 -7.31 0.31 -6.44
C ILE A 97 -7.10 -0.07 -4.98
N GLY A 98 -8.04 0.36 -4.15
CA GLY A 98 -8.18 -0.07 -2.77
C GLY A 98 -9.14 -1.24 -2.64
N MET A 99 -8.94 -2.05 -1.61
CA MET A 99 -9.82 -3.18 -1.28
C MET A 99 -10.07 -3.21 0.22
N LYS A 100 -11.32 -3.45 0.63
CA LYS A 100 -11.69 -3.76 2.02
C LYS A 100 -12.48 -5.06 2.08
N VAL A 101 -12.44 -5.73 3.22
CA VAL A 101 -13.24 -6.91 3.51
C VAL A 101 -14.44 -6.48 4.34
N LYS A 102 -15.64 -6.91 3.97
CA LYS A 102 -16.87 -6.74 4.75
C LYS A 102 -17.08 -7.90 5.73
N GLU A 103 -18.00 -7.73 6.67
CA GLU A 103 -18.35 -8.68 7.74
C GLU A 103 -18.57 -10.14 7.29
N LYS A 104 -18.95 -10.37 6.03
CA LYS A 104 -19.15 -11.72 5.47
C LYS A 104 -17.98 -12.25 4.63
N GLY A 105 -16.80 -11.63 4.74
CA GLY A 105 -15.63 -12.01 3.93
C GLY A 105 -15.70 -11.56 2.47
N GLU A 106 -16.70 -10.78 2.08
CA GLU A 106 -16.80 -10.22 0.74
C GLU A 106 -15.77 -9.11 0.52
N VAL A 107 -15.03 -9.21 -0.59
CA VAL A 107 -14.02 -8.21 -0.95
C VAL A 107 -14.64 -7.10 -1.79
N HIS A 108 -14.69 -5.89 -1.25
CA HIS A 108 -15.06 -4.70 -1.98
C HIS A 108 -13.83 -4.02 -2.57
N ARG A 109 -13.94 -3.60 -3.86
CA ARG A 109 -12.90 -2.86 -4.58
C ARG A 109 -13.36 -1.44 -4.81
N PHE A 110 -12.48 -0.49 -4.52
CA PHE A 110 -12.67 0.93 -4.76
C PHE A 110 -11.67 1.41 -5.79
N VAL A 111 -12.15 2.19 -6.75
CA VAL A 111 -11.29 2.91 -7.69
C VAL A 111 -10.98 4.26 -7.05
N ILE A 112 -9.70 4.52 -6.85
CA ILE A 112 -9.18 5.78 -6.31
C ILE A 112 -8.70 6.62 -7.48
N ASN A 113 -9.35 7.75 -7.70
CA ASN A 113 -9.00 8.75 -8.70
C ASN A 113 -8.05 9.82 -8.13
N ASP A 114 -7.73 10.84 -8.91
CA ASP A 114 -6.79 11.89 -8.51
C ASP A 114 -7.30 12.79 -7.37
N GLU A 115 -8.60 12.84 -7.14
CA GLU A 115 -9.23 13.54 -6.03
C GLU A 115 -9.13 12.78 -4.69
N HIS A 116 -8.76 11.50 -4.72
CA HIS A 116 -8.66 10.62 -3.55
C HIS A 116 -9.96 10.44 -2.74
N GLU A 117 -11.12 10.79 -3.28
CA GLU A 117 -12.42 10.76 -2.57
C GLU A 117 -12.77 9.40 -1.95
N LYS A 118 -12.36 8.31 -2.62
CA LYS A 118 -12.64 6.94 -2.14
C LYS A 118 -11.61 6.41 -1.14
N LEU A 119 -10.61 7.21 -0.80
CA LEU A 119 -9.63 6.82 0.21
C LEU A 119 -10.26 6.71 1.60
N ASP A 120 -11.22 7.60 1.93
CA ASP A 120 -11.97 7.58 3.18
C ASP A 120 -12.75 6.27 3.40
N GLU A 121 -13.15 5.61 2.32
CA GLU A 121 -13.78 4.29 2.37
C GLU A 121 -12.84 3.17 2.84
N LEU A 122 -11.54 3.43 2.90
CA LEU A 122 -10.50 2.49 3.30
C LEU A 122 -9.89 2.83 4.66
N ILE A 123 -9.83 4.13 4.99
CA ILE A 123 -9.34 4.61 6.30
C ILE A 123 -10.37 4.23 7.37
N GLY A 124 -9.91 3.82 8.54
CA GLY A 124 -10.78 3.39 9.64
C GLY A 124 -11.45 2.02 9.44
N GLN A 125 -11.17 1.31 8.35
CA GLN A 125 -11.68 -0.05 8.17
C GLN A 125 -10.84 -1.05 8.96
N GLU A 126 -11.46 -2.12 9.44
CA GLU A 126 -10.78 -3.21 10.13
C GLU A 126 -9.72 -3.88 9.25
N PHE A 127 -10.02 -4.05 7.96
CA PHE A 127 -9.08 -4.55 6.98
C PHE A 127 -9.24 -3.83 5.65
N ALA A 128 -8.20 -3.09 5.27
CA ALA A 128 -8.10 -2.48 3.95
C ALA A 128 -6.68 -2.61 3.42
N ILE A 129 -6.55 -2.83 2.11
CA ILE A 129 -5.25 -2.89 1.42
C ILE A 129 -5.26 -2.04 0.15
N MET A 130 -4.11 -1.45 -0.14
CA MET A 130 -3.84 -0.74 -1.39
C MET A 130 -2.40 -1.01 -1.83
N SER A 131 -2.14 -1.08 -3.14
CA SER A 131 -0.78 -1.17 -3.68
C SER A 131 -0.33 0.20 -4.18
N PRO A 132 0.98 0.53 -4.12
CA PRO A 132 1.53 1.78 -4.67
C PRO A 132 1.66 1.72 -6.21
N VAL A 133 0.59 1.28 -6.88
CA VAL A 133 0.52 1.06 -8.33
C VAL A 133 -0.78 1.61 -8.87
N SER A 134 -0.75 2.29 -10.01
CA SER A 134 -1.95 2.63 -10.75
C SER A 134 -2.31 1.53 -11.75
N TYR A 135 -3.60 1.39 -12.04
CA TYR A 135 -4.15 0.33 -12.90
C TYR A 135 -5.13 0.89 -13.91
N PHE A 136 -5.19 0.27 -15.07
CA PHE A 136 -6.27 0.47 -16.00
C PHE A 136 -7.52 -0.32 -15.54
N GLY A 137 -8.68 0.35 -15.50
CA GLY A 137 -9.93 -0.25 -15.06
C GLY A 137 -9.96 -0.63 -13.57
N LYS A 138 -10.70 -1.66 -13.20
CA LYS A 138 -11.02 -2.04 -11.81
C LYS A 138 -10.25 -3.27 -11.31
N SER A 139 -9.26 -3.77 -12.05
CA SER A 139 -8.56 -5.02 -11.72
C SER A 139 -7.08 -4.78 -11.44
N ARG A 140 -6.61 -5.29 -10.30
CA ARG A 140 -5.20 -5.31 -9.90
C ARG A 140 -4.39 -6.41 -10.60
N ALA A 141 -4.69 -6.71 -11.86
CA ALA A 141 -3.92 -7.66 -12.66
C ALA A 141 -2.67 -7.01 -13.24
N GLY A 142 -1.58 -7.77 -13.40
CA GLY A 142 -0.32 -7.27 -13.96
C GLY A 142 -0.47 -6.64 -15.34
N LYS A 143 -1.33 -7.19 -16.20
CA LYS A 143 -1.64 -6.63 -17.53
C LYS A 143 -2.31 -5.24 -17.47
N ASN A 144 -2.92 -4.90 -16.34
CA ASN A 144 -3.60 -3.62 -16.13
C ASN A 144 -2.73 -2.62 -15.37
N ALA A 145 -1.57 -3.02 -14.83
CA ALA A 145 -0.65 -2.12 -14.13
C ALA A 145 -0.12 -1.05 -15.09
N ARG A 146 -0.14 0.22 -14.65
CA ARG A 146 0.30 1.38 -15.43
C ARG A 146 1.60 1.94 -14.91
N TYR A 147 1.61 2.39 -13.66
CA TYR A 147 2.79 2.99 -13.04
C TYR A 147 2.97 2.46 -11.62
N LEU A 148 4.23 2.26 -11.24
CA LEU A 148 4.66 2.00 -9.87
C LEU A 148 5.17 3.31 -9.28
N TYR A 149 4.67 3.69 -8.10
CA TYR A 149 5.01 4.93 -7.39
C TYR A 149 5.93 4.70 -6.19
N ALA A 150 5.92 3.51 -5.63
CA ALA A 150 6.83 3.13 -4.56
C ALA A 150 7.14 1.63 -4.60
N ILE A 151 8.37 1.27 -4.24
CA ILE A 151 8.73 -0.11 -3.92
C ILE A 151 8.49 -0.29 -2.42
N THR A 152 7.72 -1.31 -2.04
CA THR A 152 7.37 -1.54 -0.64
C THR A 152 7.77 -2.94 -0.20
N PHE A 153 8.30 -3.04 1.01
CA PHE A 153 8.63 -4.31 1.68
C PHE A 153 7.83 -4.42 2.96
N ASP A 154 7.33 -5.63 3.24
CA ASP A 154 6.65 -5.99 4.48
C ASP A 154 7.59 -6.87 5.30
N LEU A 155 8.05 -6.37 6.43
CA LEU A 155 8.89 -7.08 7.38
C LEU A 155 8.02 -7.60 8.51
N ASP A 156 7.80 -8.90 8.56
CA ASP A 156 7.12 -9.56 9.67
C ASP A 156 8.08 -9.85 10.85
N GLY A 157 7.52 -10.08 12.04
CA GLY A 157 8.29 -10.46 13.22
C GLY A 157 9.24 -9.37 13.73
N VAL A 158 8.80 -8.10 13.68
CA VAL A 158 9.57 -6.95 14.13
C VAL A 158 9.18 -6.56 15.56
N GLU A 159 10.05 -6.89 16.51
CA GLU A 159 10.01 -6.38 17.88
C GLU A 159 10.96 -5.17 18.04
N MET A 160 11.12 -4.62 19.25
CA MET A 160 11.93 -3.41 19.49
C MET A 160 13.40 -3.55 19.07
N PRO A 161 14.11 -4.67 19.31
CA PRO A 161 15.47 -4.83 18.79
C PRO A 161 15.52 -4.76 17.27
N GLN A 162 14.64 -5.46 16.56
CA GLN A 162 14.59 -5.46 15.10
C GLN A 162 14.23 -4.07 14.54
N LEU A 163 13.31 -3.36 15.21
CA LEU A 163 12.98 -1.98 14.85
C LEU A 163 14.23 -1.10 14.88
N ARG A 164 14.94 -1.06 16.02
CA ARG A 164 16.15 -0.25 16.20
C ARG A 164 17.26 -0.65 15.23
N ASP A 165 17.46 -1.94 15.02
CA ASP A 165 18.45 -2.45 14.08
C ASP A 165 18.10 -2.10 12.63
N THR A 166 16.81 -2.10 12.25
CA THR A 166 16.36 -1.64 10.92
C THR A 166 16.79 -0.20 10.69
N PHE A 167 16.52 0.71 11.63
CA PHE A 167 16.94 2.10 11.53
C PHE A 167 18.46 2.26 11.57
N HIS A 168 19.16 1.49 12.41
CA HIS A 168 20.62 1.49 12.44
C HIS A 168 21.21 1.09 11.09
N GLN A 169 20.69 0.02 10.47
CA GLN A 169 21.16 -0.44 9.17
C GLN A 169 20.87 0.56 8.03
N MET A 170 19.70 1.22 8.05
CA MET A 170 19.40 2.32 7.12
C MET A 170 20.37 3.50 7.31
N ASN A 171 20.60 3.92 8.55
CA ASN A 171 21.53 5.02 8.88
C ASN A 171 22.98 4.72 8.46
N ARG A 172 23.40 3.46 8.49
CA ARG A 172 24.74 3.01 8.09
C ARG A 172 24.85 2.64 6.61
N GLY A 173 23.75 2.69 5.85
CA GLY A 173 23.75 2.33 4.44
C GLY A 173 23.88 0.82 4.18
N PHE A 174 23.71 -0.03 5.20
CA PHE A 174 23.69 -1.49 5.01
C PHE A 174 22.45 -1.93 4.26
N ILE A 175 21.32 -1.29 4.47
CA ILE A 175 20.11 -1.38 3.68
C ILE A 175 19.72 0.01 3.16
N PRO A 176 18.99 0.12 2.03
CA PRO A 176 18.56 1.42 1.54
C PRO A 176 17.70 2.15 2.57
N ALA A 177 17.82 3.46 2.63
CA ALA A 177 16.98 4.32 3.47
C ALA A 177 15.56 4.39 2.89
N ALA A 178 14.56 3.95 3.63
CA ALA A 178 13.17 4.06 3.21
C ALA A 178 12.69 5.53 3.26
N THR A 179 11.72 5.90 2.41
CA THR A 179 11.05 7.21 2.51
C THR A 179 10.15 7.23 3.74
N TYR A 180 9.38 6.15 3.91
CA TYR A 180 8.49 5.96 5.07
C TYR A 180 8.70 4.61 5.72
N VAL A 181 8.61 4.61 7.05
CA VAL A 181 8.47 3.40 7.87
C VAL A 181 7.05 3.38 8.42
N VAL A 182 6.33 2.29 8.18
CA VAL A 182 4.93 2.14 8.58
C VAL A 182 4.81 1.03 9.60
N ASN A 183 4.30 1.33 10.79
CA ASN A 183 3.97 0.30 11.78
C ASN A 183 2.65 -0.39 11.37
N SER A 184 2.75 -1.62 10.88
CA SER A 184 1.62 -2.43 10.42
C SER A 184 1.04 -3.37 11.49
N GLY A 185 1.47 -3.20 12.76
CA GLY A 185 1.09 -4.04 13.89
C GLY A 185 2.23 -4.95 14.33
N THR A 186 2.25 -6.21 13.89
CA THR A 186 3.31 -7.18 14.22
C THR A 186 4.58 -7.00 13.40
N GLY A 187 4.54 -6.21 12.34
CA GLY A 187 5.63 -5.96 11.41
C GLY A 187 5.84 -4.48 11.11
N LEU A 188 6.60 -4.22 10.04
CA LEU A 188 6.82 -2.89 9.46
C LEU A 188 6.67 -2.97 7.95
N HIS A 189 6.05 -1.96 7.34
CA HIS A 189 6.23 -1.75 5.90
C HIS A 189 7.27 -0.67 5.66
N LEU A 190 8.22 -0.92 4.77
CA LEU A 190 9.20 0.05 4.30
C LEU A 190 8.82 0.54 2.91
N TYR A 191 8.49 1.81 2.77
CA TYR A 191 8.13 2.42 1.49
C TYR A 191 9.30 3.22 0.93
N TYR A 192 9.70 2.88 -0.27
CA TYR A 192 10.68 3.61 -1.09
C TYR A 192 9.91 4.33 -2.19
N VAL A 193 9.50 5.55 -1.91
CA VAL A 193 8.74 6.38 -2.87
C VAL A 193 9.67 6.80 -4.00
N LEU A 194 9.23 6.65 -5.23
CA LEU A 194 10.02 6.98 -6.41
C LEU A 194 9.82 8.46 -6.77
N GLU A 195 10.90 9.20 -7.05
CA GLU A 195 10.82 10.59 -7.54
C GLU A 195 10.06 10.68 -8.86
N SER A 196 10.22 9.66 -9.70
CA SER A 196 9.47 9.49 -10.95
C SER A 196 8.84 8.11 -11.00
N PRO A 197 7.55 7.99 -11.28
CA PRO A 197 6.88 6.71 -11.34
C PRO A 197 7.41 5.86 -12.51
N VAL A 198 7.56 4.57 -12.28
CA VAL A 198 8.06 3.63 -13.29
C VAL A 198 6.89 3.02 -14.07
N ALA A 199 6.90 3.20 -15.41
CA ALA A 199 5.91 2.58 -16.29
C ALA A 199 5.99 1.06 -16.22
N MET A 200 4.83 0.39 -16.03
CA MET A 200 4.72 -1.04 -15.75
C MET A 200 4.65 -1.88 -17.04
N TYR A 201 5.51 -1.58 -18.03
CA TYR A 201 5.69 -2.44 -19.20
C TYR A 201 6.22 -3.83 -18.79
N PRO A 202 5.97 -4.90 -19.57
CA PRO A 202 6.37 -6.27 -19.22
C PRO A 202 7.85 -6.41 -18.86
N GLN A 203 8.76 -5.75 -19.60
CA GLN A 203 10.19 -5.75 -19.30
C GLN A 203 10.51 -5.09 -17.94
N ASN A 204 9.85 -3.97 -17.63
CA ASN A 204 10.04 -3.27 -16.37
C ASN A 204 9.48 -4.09 -15.19
N GLN A 205 8.31 -4.74 -15.36
CA GLN A 205 7.77 -5.65 -14.35
C GLN A 205 8.73 -6.81 -14.04
N LYS A 206 9.37 -7.37 -15.07
CA LYS A 206 10.38 -8.43 -14.89
C LYS A 206 11.59 -7.91 -14.11
N PHE A 207 12.15 -6.78 -14.51
CA PHE A 207 13.28 -6.15 -13.81
C PHE A 207 12.93 -5.82 -12.35
N LEU A 208 11.78 -5.19 -12.11
CA LEU A 208 11.32 -4.84 -10.75
C LEU A 208 11.11 -6.07 -9.87
N LYS A 209 10.65 -7.18 -10.44
CA LYS A 209 10.52 -8.45 -9.71
C LYS A 209 11.88 -8.98 -9.27
N GLU A 210 12.87 -8.95 -10.14
CA GLU A 210 14.24 -9.38 -9.83
C GLU A 210 14.89 -8.43 -8.80
N LEU A 211 14.77 -7.12 -9.00
CA LEU A 211 15.25 -6.12 -8.05
C LEU A 211 14.63 -6.30 -6.67
N LYS A 212 13.31 -6.46 -6.60
CA LYS A 212 12.60 -6.67 -5.34
C LYS A 212 13.04 -7.96 -4.65
N TYR A 213 13.27 -9.03 -5.40
CA TYR A 213 13.79 -10.28 -4.85
C TYR A 213 15.16 -10.09 -4.18
N VAL A 214 16.09 -9.41 -4.86
CA VAL A 214 17.44 -9.13 -4.32
C VAL A 214 17.37 -8.23 -3.10
N LEU A 215 16.58 -7.16 -3.17
CA LEU A 215 16.41 -6.21 -2.05
C LEU A 215 15.70 -6.86 -0.86
N THR A 216 14.71 -7.73 -1.07
CA THR A 216 14.06 -8.46 0.03
C THR A 216 15.09 -9.23 0.84
N ARG A 217 16.00 -9.96 0.19
CA ARG A 217 17.05 -10.73 0.86
C ARG A 217 18.08 -9.86 1.60
N ARG A 218 18.29 -8.63 1.16
CA ARG A 218 19.17 -7.68 1.83
C ARG A 218 18.48 -7.02 3.03
N ILE A 219 17.22 -6.59 2.85
CA ILE A 219 16.44 -5.88 3.86
C ILE A 219 15.97 -6.82 4.95
N TRP A 220 15.48 -8.00 4.58
CA TRP A 220 15.02 -9.03 5.51
C TRP A 220 16.19 -9.92 5.93
N ASN A 221 16.72 -9.64 7.09
CA ASN A 221 17.84 -10.37 7.67
C ASN A 221 17.61 -10.60 9.17
N ARG A 222 18.47 -11.38 9.82
CA ARG A 222 18.36 -11.77 11.24
C ARG A 222 18.27 -10.59 12.23
N PHE A 223 18.66 -9.38 11.80
CA PHE A 223 18.61 -8.19 12.64
C PHE A 223 17.34 -7.38 12.42
N THR A 224 16.70 -7.47 11.25
CA THR A 224 15.50 -6.71 10.89
C THR A 224 14.22 -7.50 11.07
N SER A 225 14.31 -8.83 11.22
CA SER A 225 13.18 -9.72 11.45
C SER A 225 13.58 -10.90 12.34
N LYS A 226 12.66 -11.37 13.17
CA LYS A 226 12.77 -12.66 13.90
C LYS A 226 12.47 -13.86 13.03
N ILE A 227 11.82 -13.66 11.88
CA ILE A 227 11.50 -14.72 10.94
C ILE A 227 12.72 -14.90 10.04
N GLU A 228 13.32 -16.10 10.08
CA GLU A 228 14.57 -16.38 9.38
C GLU A 228 14.42 -16.38 7.86
N GLU A 229 13.30 -16.90 7.34
CA GLU A 229 13.06 -16.99 5.90
C GLU A 229 12.35 -15.75 5.36
N PRO A 230 13.01 -14.98 4.45
CA PRO A 230 12.39 -13.84 3.82
C PRO A 230 11.16 -14.24 2.99
N GLN A 231 10.03 -13.59 3.25
CA GLN A 231 8.84 -13.76 2.42
C GLN A 231 8.92 -12.86 1.20
N VAL A 232 9.14 -13.46 0.03
CA VAL A 232 9.22 -12.71 -1.23
C VAL A 232 7.83 -12.23 -1.64
N GLN A 233 7.68 -10.93 -1.70
CA GLN A 233 6.42 -10.27 -2.06
C GLN A 233 6.42 -9.81 -3.50
N GLY A 234 5.28 -9.92 -4.18
CA GLY A 234 5.11 -9.44 -5.54
C GLY A 234 5.18 -7.89 -5.63
N VAL A 235 5.60 -7.37 -6.79
CA VAL A 235 5.65 -5.91 -7.04
C VAL A 235 4.28 -5.26 -6.93
N LEU A 236 3.22 -5.98 -7.30
CA LEU A 236 1.83 -5.51 -7.30
C LEU A 236 1.10 -5.83 -5.99
N GLN A 237 1.81 -6.32 -4.97
CA GLN A 237 1.18 -6.67 -3.69
C GLN A 237 0.52 -5.45 -3.06
N GLY A 238 -0.65 -5.65 -2.45
CA GLY A 238 -1.28 -4.66 -1.60
C GLY A 238 -0.76 -4.74 -0.16
N PHE A 239 -0.65 -3.59 0.45
CA PHE A 239 -0.26 -3.40 1.84
C PHE A 239 -1.41 -2.81 2.62
N ARG A 240 -1.47 -3.03 3.93
CA ARG A 240 -2.50 -2.43 4.77
C ARG A 240 -2.50 -0.92 4.61
N VAL A 241 -3.71 -0.37 4.49
CA VAL A 241 -3.91 1.07 4.31
C VAL A 241 -3.53 1.79 5.61
N VAL A 242 -2.73 2.85 5.49
CA VAL A 242 -2.42 3.74 6.63
C VAL A 242 -3.72 4.33 7.14
N GLY A 243 -3.95 4.21 8.46
CA GLY A 243 -5.21 4.59 9.11
C GLY A 243 -6.26 3.48 9.15
N SER A 244 -6.07 2.34 8.50
CA SER A 244 -6.91 1.14 8.73
C SER A 244 -6.42 0.33 9.93
N GLY A 245 -7.24 -0.57 10.45
CA GLY A 245 -6.89 -1.46 11.55
C GLY A 245 -5.75 -2.41 11.19
N THR A 246 -4.92 -2.75 12.18
CA THR A 246 -3.96 -3.85 12.08
C THR A 246 -4.63 -5.18 12.43
N LYS A 247 -3.88 -6.28 12.40
CA LYS A 247 -4.34 -7.59 12.93
C LYS A 247 -4.62 -7.57 14.44
N LEU A 248 -4.27 -6.48 15.13
CA LEU A 248 -4.44 -6.31 16.58
C LEU A 248 -5.78 -5.66 16.96
N GLY A 249 -6.54 -5.18 15.98
CA GLY A 249 -7.82 -4.51 16.11
C GLY A 249 -7.80 -3.06 15.60
N LEU A 250 -8.98 -2.44 15.57
CA LEU A 250 -9.17 -1.05 15.11
C LEU A 250 -8.48 -0.02 16.00
N ASP A 251 -8.37 -0.28 17.31
CA ASP A 251 -7.67 0.59 18.26
C ASP A 251 -6.15 0.64 18.02
N TYR A 252 -5.66 -0.22 17.14
CA TYR A 252 -4.25 -0.33 16.75
C TYR A 252 -4.10 -0.05 15.26
N PRO A 253 -4.30 1.19 14.80
CA PRO A 253 -4.29 1.53 13.37
C PRO A 253 -2.88 1.40 12.77
N VAL A 254 -2.83 1.22 11.46
CA VAL A 254 -1.59 1.31 10.69
C VAL A 254 -1.11 2.75 10.67
N VAL A 255 0.13 3.01 11.10
CA VAL A 255 0.68 4.37 11.28
C VAL A 255 1.94 4.54 10.45
N ALA A 256 2.04 5.65 9.72
CA ALA A 256 3.19 5.99 8.88
C ALA A 256 4.09 7.06 9.55
N TYR A 257 5.39 6.91 9.36
CA TYR A 257 6.42 7.83 9.83
C TYR A 257 7.36 8.21 8.69
N ARG A 258 7.66 9.49 8.58
CA ARG A 258 8.66 10.00 7.63
C ARG A 258 10.05 9.69 8.14
N TYR A 259 10.87 9.05 7.28
CA TYR A 259 12.25 8.75 7.60
C TYR A 259 13.22 9.42 6.62
N GLY A 260 13.09 9.13 5.33
CA GLY A 260 14.00 9.61 4.30
C GLY A 260 13.31 10.44 3.21
N LYS A 261 14.03 10.59 2.11
CA LYS A 261 13.54 11.27 0.89
C LYS A 261 13.08 10.26 -0.16
N PRO A 262 12.30 10.68 -1.15
CA PRO A 262 12.04 9.87 -2.34
C PRO A 262 13.34 9.40 -3.00
N VAL A 263 13.28 8.28 -3.72
CA VAL A 263 14.40 7.60 -4.36
C VAL A 263 14.40 7.94 -5.85
N SER A 264 15.55 8.36 -6.36
CA SER A 264 15.80 8.62 -7.79
C SER A 264 16.16 7.35 -8.56
#